data_711579efecf3755bc1dab6a584f8dd34
#
_entry.id   711579efecf3755bc1dab6a584f8dd34
#
_cell.length_a   1.000
_cell.length_b   1.000
_cell.length_c   1.000
_cell.angle_alpha   90.00
_cell.angle_beta   90.00
_cell.angle_gamma   90.00
#
_symmetry.space_group_name_H-M   'P 1'
#
loop_
_entity.id
_entity.type
_entity.pdbx_description
1 polymer ?
#
loop_
_entity_poly.entity_id
_entity_poly.type
_entity_poly.pdbx_seq_one_letter_code
_entity_poly.pdbx_strand_id
1 'polypeptide(L)'
;MTQVLLVIICLAAFPYQGSSIILESGNVNDYEVVYPRKVTALPKGAVQPKYEDAMQYEFKVNGEPVVLHLEKNKGLFSEDYSEIHYSPDGREITTYPPVEDHCYYHGRIENDADSTASISACNGLKGHFKFQGETYLIEPLKLPDSEAHAVFKYENVEKEDEAPKMCGVTETNWESDEPIKKASQLNLTPEQQAYLDAKKYVEFVVVLDHGMYTVYKDDLDEIKRRIYEIVNTMNEMFIPLNIRIALICLEIWSDRDKINVTSAGGVTLSSFRKWRATDLLKRKSHDNAQLLTVVDFDGSTLGLTRMATMCDPYGSVAMIEYHSPINLRMAVIMAHEMGHNLGMKHDEKYCTCNAYSCVMDAALSNYPSKLFSNCSKKECQTYLIKHTPQCILNEPLRTDIVSRPVCGNELLEVGEECDCGAPENCQNQCCDAATCKLRPEAQCAEGLCCDQCRFMKEGTVCQIARGDNPDDRCTGQSAGCPRNPFHA
;
A
#
# COMPACT_ATOMS: atom_id res chain seq x y z
N MET A 1 -53.96 -35.81 24.43
CA MET A 1 -53.21 -36.00 23.18
C MET A 1 -52.82 -34.65 22.64
N THR A 2 -51.60 -34.20 22.92
CA THR A 2 -51.04 -32.90 22.54
C THR A 2 -50.16 -33.11 21.31
N GLN A 3 -50.61 -32.59 20.16
CA GLN A 3 -49.80 -32.60 18.94
C GLN A 3 -48.69 -31.54 19.07
N VAL A 4 -47.46 -32.01 19.03
CA VAL A 4 -46.27 -31.16 18.89
C VAL A 4 -46.07 -30.88 17.41
N LEU A 5 -46.24 -29.63 17.01
CA LEU A 5 -45.96 -29.15 15.66
C LEU A 5 -44.45 -28.97 15.52
N LEU A 6 -43.79 -29.84 14.76
CA LEU A 6 -42.40 -29.71 14.40
C LEU A 6 -42.31 -28.71 13.23
N VAL A 7 -41.84 -27.51 13.50
CA VAL A 7 -41.50 -26.54 12.46
C VAL A 7 -40.09 -26.89 11.93
N ILE A 8 -40.02 -27.51 10.78
CA ILE A 8 -38.79 -27.71 10.03
C ILE A 8 -38.46 -26.36 9.34
N ILE A 9 -37.52 -25.66 9.87
CA ILE A 9 -36.92 -24.49 9.18
C ILE A 9 -35.99 -25.07 8.12
N CYS A 10 -36.42 -25.06 6.87
CA CYS A 10 -35.55 -25.29 5.72
C CYS A 10 -34.61 -24.08 5.61
N LEU A 11 -33.38 -24.24 6.06
CA LEU A 11 -32.29 -23.34 5.70
C LEU A 11 -31.99 -23.58 4.22
N ALA A 12 -32.56 -22.75 3.36
CA ALA A 12 -32.17 -22.68 1.96
C ALA A 12 -30.73 -22.16 1.91
N ALA A 13 -29.81 -23.02 1.49
CA ALA A 13 -28.46 -22.64 1.18
C ALA A 13 -28.50 -21.74 -0.06
N PHE A 14 -28.43 -20.41 0.16
CA PHE A 14 -28.16 -19.47 -0.91
C PHE A 14 -26.66 -19.46 -1.22
N PRO A 15 -26.25 -19.34 -2.49
CA PRO A 15 -24.85 -19.25 -2.83
C PRO A 15 -24.23 -17.98 -2.23
N TYR A 16 -23.19 -18.18 -1.49
CA TYR A 16 -22.42 -17.18 -0.78
C TYR A 16 -21.74 -16.23 -1.77
N GLN A 17 -22.18 -14.99 -1.86
CA GLN A 17 -21.44 -13.91 -2.52
C GLN A 17 -21.01 -12.90 -1.47
N GLY A 18 -19.70 -12.88 -1.21
CA GLY A 18 -18.96 -11.82 -0.49
C GLY A 18 -19.50 -11.45 0.91
N SER A 19 -19.16 -12.18 1.97
CA SER A 19 -19.65 -11.94 3.32
C SER A 19 -18.93 -10.82 4.07
N SER A 20 -19.67 -10.08 4.90
CA SER A 20 -19.14 -9.28 6.00
C SER A 20 -18.46 -10.21 7.01
N ILE A 21 -17.15 -10.38 6.90
CA ILE A 21 -16.42 -11.39 7.68
C ILE A 21 -16.48 -11.08 9.18
N ILE A 22 -16.51 -9.82 9.56
CA ILE A 22 -16.49 -9.41 10.97
C ILE A 22 -17.85 -9.63 11.64
N LEU A 23 -18.95 -9.21 10.98
CA LEU A 23 -20.31 -9.41 11.51
C LEU A 23 -20.75 -10.86 11.50
N GLU A 24 -20.37 -11.62 10.46
CA GLU A 24 -20.75 -13.04 10.33
C GLU A 24 -19.97 -13.94 11.29
N SER A 25 -18.78 -13.54 11.73
CA SER A 25 -18.03 -14.26 12.78
C SER A 25 -18.70 -14.18 14.15
N GLY A 26 -19.72 -13.29 14.32
CA GLY A 26 -20.37 -13.06 15.61
C GLY A 26 -19.50 -12.28 16.61
N ASN A 27 -18.36 -11.75 16.18
CA ASN A 27 -17.37 -11.10 17.04
C ASN A 27 -17.65 -9.60 17.26
N VAL A 28 -18.88 -9.15 17.04
CA VAL A 28 -19.29 -7.75 17.31
C VAL A 28 -20.50 -7.74 18.20
N ASN A 29 -20.33 -7.16 19.39
CA ASN A 29 -21.37 -7.13 20.42
C ASN A 29 -22.38 -5.99 20.28
N ASP A 30 -22.01 -4.92 19.54
CA ASP A 30 -22.85 -3.73 19.38
C ASP A 30 -22.52 -3.02 18.06
N TYR A 31 -23.55 -2.74 17.26
CA TYR A 31 -23.42 -1.98 16.03
C TYR A 31 -24.68 -1.15 15.74
N GLU A 32 -24.51 -0.03 15.06
CA GLU A 32 -25.59 0.81 14.56
C GLU A 32 -25.84 0.54 13.08
N VAL A 33 -27.10 0.49 12.67
CA VAL A 33 -27.47 0.40 11.26
C VAL A 33 -27.60 1.79 10.68
N VAL A 34 -26.81 2.06 9.63
CA VAL A 34 -26.81 3.36 8.95
C VAL A 34 -27.13 3.17 7.46
N TYR A 35 -27.60 4.24 6.81
CA TYR A 35 -27.93 4.28 5.39
C TYR A 35 -27.12 5.40 4.73
N PRO A 36 -25.85 5.17 4.31
CA PRO A 36 -25.05 6.19 3.67
C PRO A 36 -25.68 6.65 2.36
N ARG A 37 -25.97 7.93 2.25
CA ARG A 37 -26.51 8.54 1.06
C ARG A 37 -25.42 9.24 0.28
N LYS A 38 -25.20 8.83 -0.98
CA LYS A 38 -24.27 9.51 -1.86
C LYS A 38 -24.82 10.89 -2.24
N VAL A 39 -24.01 11.94 -2.05
CA VAL A 39 -24.33 13.30 -2.48
C VAL A 39 -23.77 13.48 -3.88
N THR A 40 -24.67 13.59 -4.88
CA THR A 40 -24.28 13.77 -6.28
C THR A 40 -24.24 15.26 -6.62
N ALA A 41 -23.07 15.74 -7.03
CA ALA A 41 -22.87 17.11 -7.51
C ALA A 41 -23.11 17.30 -9.02
N LEU A 42 -23.37 16.23 -9.80
CA LEU A 42 -23.46 16.27 -11.25
C LEU A 42 -24.89 16.53 -11.75
N PRO A 43 -25.07 17.31 -12.84
CA PRO A 43 -26.38 17.54 -13.49
C PRO A 43 -26.98 16.20 -13.95
N LYS A 44 -28.31 16.09 -13.86
CA LYS A 44 -29.03 14.93 -14.40
C LYS A 44 -28.76 14.80 -15.91
N GLY A 45 -28.18 13.67 -16.32
CA GLY A 45 -27.90 13.35 -17.72
C GLY A 45 -26.43 13.26 -18.12
N ALA A 46 -25.50 13.58 -17.24
CA ALA A 46 -24.08 13.28 -17.47
C ALA A 46 -23.80 11.77 -17.33
N VAL A 47 -22.96 11.23 -18.22
CA VAL A 47 -22.43 9.86 -18.08
C VAL A 47 -21.54 9.87 -16.86
N GLN A 48 -21.96 9.16 -15.81
CA GLN A 48 -21.16 9.02 -14.59
C GLN A 48 -20.20 7.83 -14.75
N PRO A 49 -18.89 8.00 -14.44
CA PRO A 49 -18.01 6.85 -14.30
C PRO A 49 -18.54 5.95 -13.17
N LYS A 50 -18.30 4.65 -13.26
CA LYS A 50 -18.70 3.69 -12.24
C LYS A 50 -18.12 4.06 -10.86
N TYR A 51 -16.88 4.51 -10.85
CA TYR A 51 -16.17 4.97 -9.67
C TYR A 51 -15.59 6.38 -9.92
N GLU A 52 -16.16 7.39 -9.27
CA GLU A 52 -15.74 8.78 -9.39
C GLU A 52 -14.42 9.02 -8.65
N ASP A 53 -13.64 10.02 -9.08
CA ASP A 53 -12.39 10.39 -8.43
C ASP A 53 -12.60 10.97 -7.02
N ALA A 54 -13.73 11.67 -6.83
CA ALA A 54 -14.14 12.19 -5.54
C ALA A 54 -15.63 11.91 -5.31
N MET A 55 -15.99 11.51 -4.10
CA MET A 55 -17.36 11.20 -3.69
C MET A 55 -17.63 11.76 -2.30
N GLN A 56 -18.89 12.01 -2.03
CA GLN A 56 -19.35 12.43 -0.71
C GLN A 56 -20.51 11.56 -0.28
N TYR A 57 -20.48 11.13 0.98
CA TYR A 57 -21.56 10.37 1.62
C TYR A 57 -22.02 11.05 2.90
N GLU A 58 -23.32 11.03 3.13
CA GLU A 58 -23.96 11.53 4.35
C GLU A 58 -24.67 10.40 5.07
N PHE A 59 -24.44 10.29 6.37
CA PHE A 59 -25.13 9.38 7.28
C PHE A 59 -25.02 9.89 8.73
N LYS A 60 -25.52 9.15 9.71
CA LYS A 60 -25.41 9.50 11.12
C LYS A 60 -24.70 8.38 11.88
N VAL A 61 -23.92 8.75 12.89
CA VAL A 61 -23.27 7.83 13.83
C VAL A 61 -23.58 8.34 15.24
N ASN A 62 -24.21 7.51 16.06
CA ASN A 62 -24.69 7.90 17.40
C ASN A 62 -25.58 9.16 17.39
N GLY A 63 -26.38 9.34 16.31
CA GLY A 63 -27.23 10.50 16.13
C GLY A 63 -26.52 11.74 15.56
N GLU A 64 -25.20 11.81 15.57
CA GLU A 64 -24.42 12.91 15.03
C GLU A 64 -24.23 12.79 13.50
N PRO A 65 -24.34 13.89 12.75
CA PRO A 65 -24.18 13.87 11.31
C PRO A 65 -22.73 13.62 10.91
N VAL A 66 -22.52 12.72 9.95
CA VAL A 66 -21.22 12.44 9.33
C VAL A 66 -21.34 12.79 7.85
N VAL A 67 -20.48 13.70 7.38
CA VAL A 67 -20.30 14.02 5.97
C VAL A 67 -18.90 13.53 5.59
N LEU A 68 -18.85 12.39 4.91
CA LEU A 68 -17.63 11.70 4.54
C LEU A 68 -17.20 12.08 3.13
N HIS A 69 -16.08 12.79 3.01
CA HIS A 69 -15.45 13.12 1.73
C HIS A 69 -14.40 12.05 1.39
N LEU A 70 -14.56 11.46 0.23
CA LEU A 70 -13.69 10.40 -0.28
C LEU A 70 -12.99 10.84 -1.56
N GLU A 71 -11.69 10.64 -1.62
CA GLU A 71 -10.85 10.85 -2.80
C GLU A 71 -10.22 9.51 -3.22
N LYS A 72 -10.31 9.17 -4.52
CA LYS A 72 -9.72 7.93 -5.05
C LYS A 72 -8.22 7.89 -4.79
N ASN A 73 -7.71 6.79 -4.23
CA ASN A 73 -6.29 6.59 -4.04
C ASN A 73 -5.62 6.19 -5.36
N LYS A 74 -5.41 7.16 -6.25
CA LYS A 74 -4.85 6.96 -7.60
C LYS A 74 -3.45 6.33 -7.61
N GLY A 75 -2.70 6.42 -6.50
CA GLY A 75 -1.38 5.81 -6.35
C GLY A 75 -1.39 4.40 -5.76
N LEU A 76 -2.56 3.76 -5.61
CA LEU A 76 -2.66 2.42 -5.03
C LEU A 76 -2.02 1.34 -5.91
N PHE A 77 -2.22 1.42 -7.21
CA PHE A 77 -1.67 0.48 -8.18
C PHE A 77 -0.69 1.17 -9.11
N SER A 78 0.31 0.44 -9.61
CA SER A 78 1.11 0.87 -10.74
C SER A 78 0.40 0.57 -12.06
N GLU A 79 0.75 1.26 -13.14
CA GLU A 79 0.18 0.97 -14.48
C GLU A 79 0.45 -0.45 -14.96
N ASP A 80 1.60 -0.98 -14.62
CA ASP A 80 2.00 -2.34 -14.97
C ASP A 80 1.62 -3.37 -13.90
N TYR A 81 0.62 -3.03 -13.05
CA TYR A 81 0.12 -3.93 -12.01
C TYR A 81 -0.26 -5.29 -12.62
N SER A 82 0.14 -6.35 -11.93
CA SER A 82 -0.13 -7.72 -12.38
C SER A 82 -0.57 -8.62 -11.21
N GLU A 83 -1.37 -9.61 -11.54
CA GLU A 83 -1.77 -10.67 -10.63
C GLU A 83 -1.24 -12.00 -11.13
N ILE A 84 -0.58 -12.73 -10.25
CA ILE A 84 0.01 -14.03 -10.56
C ILE A 84 -0.66 -15.10 -9.70
N HIS A 85 -1.14 -16.15 -10.32
CA HIS A 85 -1.59 -17.37 -9.64
C HIS A 85 -1.19 -18.59 -10.47
N TYR A 86 -1.48 -19.79 -9.99
CA TYR A 86 -1.00 -21.02 -10.61
C TYR A 86 -2.18 -21.96 -10.88
N SER A 87 -2.19 -22.58 -12.04
CA SER A 87 -3.11 -23.67 -12.36
C SER A 87 -2.76 -24.92 -11.55
N PRO A 88 -3.70 -25.89 -11.39
CA PRO A 88 -3.46 -27.12 -10.63
C PRO A 88 -2.26 -27.94 -11.12
N ASP A 89 -1.87 -27.79 -12.39
CA ASP A 89 -0.68 -28.42 -12.97
C ASP A 89 0.62 -27.62 -12.75
N GLY A 90 0.55 -26.50 -12.00
CA GLY A 90 1.68 -25.66 -11.60
C GLY A 90 2.14 -24.64 -12.64
N ARG A 91 1.35 -24.41 -13.72
CA ARG A 91 1.65 -23.34 -14.68
C ARG A 91 1.29 -21.98 -14.11
N GLU A 92 2.21 -21.02 -14.26
CA GLU A 92 1.95 -19.63 -13.93
C GLU A 92 0.89 -19.02 -14.87
N ILE A 93 -0.06 -18.31 -14.27
CA ILE A 93 -1.09 -17.52 -14.94
C ILE A 93 -0.94 -16.09 -14.49
N THR A 94 -0.53 -15.22 -15.41
CA THR A 94 -0.39 -13.79 -15.13
C THR A 94 -1.51 -13.03 -15.81
N THR A 95 -2.20 -12.17 -15.06
CA THR A 95 -3.25 -11.29 -15.55
C THR A 95 -2.90 -9.83 -15.26
N TYR A 96 -3.35 -8.93 -16.13
CA TYR A 96 -3.15 -7.48 -16.04
C TYR A 96 -4.53 -6.82 -15.98
N PRO A 97 -5.16 -6.73 -14.79
CA PRO A 97 -6.46 -6.10 -14.69
C PRO A 97 -6.35 -4.60 -14.91
N PRO A 98 -7.40 -3.95 -15.46
CA PRO A 98 -7.43 -2.50 -15.59
C PRO A 98 -7.46 -1.88 -14.18
N VAL A 99 -6.47 -1.05 -13.88
CA VAL A 99 -6.28 -0.44 -12.56
C VAL A 99 -6.84 0.97 -12.44
N GLU A 100 -7.25 1.59 -13.53
CA GLU A 100 -7.72 2.97 -13.57
C GLU A 100 -9.10 3.16 -12.91
N ASP A 101 -9.99 2.17 -13.06
CA ASP A 101 -11.36 2.22 -12.55
C ASP A 101 -11.52 1.38 -11.27
N HIS A 102 -10.70 1.68 -10.26
CA HIS A 102 -10.81 1.03 -8.96
C HIS A 102 -11.67 1.82 -7.97
N CYS A 103 -12.06 1.16 -6.87
CA CYS A 103 -13.03 1.62 -5.89
C CYS A 103 -12.44 1.86 -4.48
N TYR A 104 -11.14 2.15 -4.39
CA TYR A 104 -10.44 2.34 -3.12
C TYR A 104 -10.11 3.82 -2.89
N TYR A 105 -10.51 4.32 -1.71
CA TYR A 105 -10.51 5.74 -1.38
C TYR A 105 -9.85 6.00 -0.05
N HIS A 106 -9.24 7.19 0.07
CA HIS A 106 -8.96 7.83 1.33
C HIS A 106 -9.93 8.97 1.56
N GLY A 107 -10.13 9.37 2.82
CA GLY A 107 -11.09 10.42 3.09
C GLY A 107 -10.94 11.07 4.44
N ARG A 108 -11.83 12.04 4.64
CA ARG A 108 -11.98 12.76 5.89
C ARG A 108 -13.44 13.12 6.13
N ILE A 109 -13.78 13.43 7.36
CA ILE A 109 -15.10 13.88 7.75
C ILE A 109 -15.11 15.40 7.83
N GLU A 110 -16.13 16.01 7.29
CA GLU A 110 -16.32 17.46 7.33
C GLU A 110 -16.38 17.96 8.78
N ASN A 111 -15.71 19.07 9.05
CA ASN A 111 -15.61 19.68 10.37
C ASN A 111 -14.90 18.84 11.48
N ASP A 112 -14.20 17.76 11.09
CA ASP A 112 -13.31 16.99 11.98
C ASP A 112 -11.90 16.95 11.38
N ALA A 113 -11.04 17.86 11.79
CA ALA A 113 -9.70 18.03 11.24
C ALA A 113 -8.78 16.81 11.48
N ASP A 114 -9.06 16.05 12.54
CA ASP A 114 -8.29 14.84 12.91
C ASP A 114 -8.88 13.56 12.33
N SER A 115 -9.97 13.68 11.55
CA SER A 115 -10.60 12.54 10.90
C SER A 115 -9.76 11.99 9.77
N THR A 116 -9.84 10.70 9.59
CA THR A 116 -9.25 9.97 8.45
C THR A 116 -10.15 8.82 8.07
N ALA A 117 -10.12 8.41 6.82
CA ALA A 117 -10.88 7.25 6.35
C ALA A 117 -10.12 6.48 5.28
N SER A 118 -10.22 5.15 5.33
CA SER A 118 -9.78 4.24 4.28
C SER A 118 -10.95 3.34 3.93
N ILE A 119 -11.52 3.55 2.75
CA ILE A 119 -12.81 2.99 2.34
C ILE A 119 -12.70 2.31 0.98
N SER A 120 -13.23 1.11 0.88
CA SER A 120 -13.62 0.45 -0.36
C SER A 120 -15.10 0.78 -0.64
N ALA A 121 -15.35 1.33 -1.83
CA ALA A 121 -16.71 1.64 -2.30
C ALA A 121 -17.14 0.72 -3.46
N CYS A 122 -16.60 -0.50 -3.51
CA CYS A 122 -16.83 -1.44 -4.60
C CYS A 122 -18.27 -2.01 -4.61
N ASN A 123 -18.76 -2.37 -3.43
CA ASN A 123 -20.10 -2.93 -3.21
C ASN A 123 -20.66 -2.40 -1.89
N GLY A 124 -20.99 -1.11 -1.84
CA GLY A 124 -21.25 -0.39 -0.60
C GLY A 124 -19.96 0.10 0.04
N LEU A 125 -20.07 0.80 1.16
CA LEU A 125 -18.92 1.32 1.91
C LEU A 125 -18.39 0.24 2.86
N LYS A 126 -17.13 -0.11 2.72
CA LYS A 126 -16.43 -1.05 3.60
C LYS A 126 -15.06 -0.49 3.98
N GLY A 127 -14.74 -0.54 5.26
CA GLY A 127 -13.46 -0.07 5.75
C GLY A 127 -13.55 0.54 7.13
N HIS A 128 -12.77 1.57 7.37
CA HIS A 128 -12.75 2.27 8.67
C HIS A 128 -12.62 3.78 8.49
N PHE A 129 -13.08 4.50 9.50
CA PHE A 129 -12.91 5.94 9.60
C PHE A 129 -12.73 6.35 11.06
N LYS A 130 -12.01 7.45 11.28
CA LYS A 130 -11.86 8.10 12.58
C LYS A 130 -12.83 9.27 12.65
N PHE A 131 -13.66 9.29 13.71
CA PHE A 131 -14.62 10.36 13.96
C PHE A 131 -14.62 10.72 15.45
N GLN A 132 -14.45 12.00 15.75
CA GLN A 132 -14.39 12.52 17.13
C GLN A 132 -13.39 11.76 18.03
N GLY A 133 -12.23 11.40 17.46
CA GLY A 133 -11.18 10.68 18.18
C GLY A 133 -11.32 9.15 18.21
N GLU A 134 -12.50 8.61 17.88
CA GLU A 134 -12.81 7.18 17.92
C GLU A 134 -12.67 6.54 16.52
N THR A 135 -12.22 5.29 16.46
CA THR A 135 -12.15 4.52 15.21
C THR A 135 -13.39 3.66 15.05
N TYR A 136 -14.08 3.84 13.93
CA TYR A 136 -15.25 3.08 13.52
C TYR A 136 -14.93 2.20 12.33
N LEU A 137 -15.55 1.03 12.28
CA LEU A 137 -15.62 0.15 11.13
C LEU A 137 -16.99 0.30 10.48
N ILE A 138 -17.04 0.22 9.15
CA ILE A 138 -18.27 0.24 8.36
C ILE A 138 -18.27 -0.93 7.39
N GLU A 139 -19.38 -1.64 7.31
CA GLU A 139 -19.59 -2.78 6.40
C GLU A 139 -21.00 -2.80 5.86
N PRO A 140 -21.22 -3.14 4.58
CA PRO A 140 -22.56 -3.30 4.03
C PRO A 140 -23.26 -4.50 4.67
N LEU A 141 -24.52 -4.32 5.07
CA LEU A 141 -25.40 -5.41 5.48
C LEU A 141 -26.01 -6.05 4.23
N LYS A 142 -25.95 -7.36 4.14
CA LYS A 142 -26.51 -8.11 3.01
C LYS A 142 -28.00 -8.36 3.19
N LEU A 143 -28.75 -7.28 3.21
CA LEU A 143 -30.21 -7.34 3.19
C LEU A 143 -30.67 -7.17 1.74
N PRO A 144 -31.62 -7.96 1.24
CA PRO A 144 -32.16 -7.81 -0.11
C PRO A 144 -32.68 -6.37 -0.28
N ASP A 145 -32.26 -5.73 -1.39
CA ASP A 145 -32.67 -4.36 -1.78
C ASP A 145 -32.41 -3.26 -0.75
N SER A 146 -31.37 -3.42 0.09
CA SER A 146 -31.07 -2.47 1.16
C SER A 146 -29.65 -1.89 0.99
N GLU A 147 -29.53 -0.55 1.09
CA GLU A 147 -28.27 0.17 1.24
C GLU A 147 -27.80 0.25 2.70
N ALA A 148 -28.33 -0.59 3.57
CA ALA A 148 -28.01 -0.62 4.98
C ALA A 148 -26.55 -1.06 5.22
N HIS A 149 -25.89 -0.35 6.13
CA HIS A 149 -24.54 -0.66 6.58
C HIS A 149 -24.54 -0.80 8.10
N ALA A 150 -23.69 -1.67 8.62
CA ALA A 150 -23.34 -1.70 10.02
C ALA A 150 -22.18 -0.76 10.28
N VAL A 151 -22.28 0.08 11.30
CA VAL A 151 -21.20 0.89 11.84
C VAL A 151 -21.00 0.49 13.29
N PHE A 152 -19.79 0.21 13.68
CA PHE A 152 -19.44 -0.18 15.05
C PHE A 152 -18.07 0.36 15.42
N LYS A 153 -17.89 0.65 16.71
CA LYS A 153 -16.58 1.04 17.21
C LYS A 153 -15.61 -0.13 17.11
N TYR A 154 -14.35 0.18 16.77
CA TYR A 154 -13.29 -0.82 16.76
C TYR A 154 -13.16 -1.56 18.11
N GLU A 155 -13.41 -0.86 19.23
CA GLU A 155 -13.35 -1.43 20.57
C GLU A 155 -14.44 -2.49 20.85
N ASN A 156 -15.55 -2.47 20.09
CA ASN A 156 -16.67 -3.42 20.25
C ASN A 156 -16.42 -4.75 19.54
N VAL A 157 -15.31 -4.87 18.78
CA VAL A 157 -14.91 -6.15 18.19
C VAL A 157 -14.36 -7.02 19.32
N GLU A 158 -14.91 -8.22 19.46
CA GLU A 158 -14.43 -9.19 20.45
C GLU A 158 -12.95 -9.49 20.22
N LYS A 159 -12.22 -9.49 21.31
CA LYS A 159 -10.79 -9.75 21.34
C LYS A 159 -10.61 -11.21 21.72
N GLU A 160 -9.85 -11.94 20.94
CA GLU A 160 -9.39 -13.23 21.38
C GLU A 160 -8.48 -13.02 22.60
N ASP A 161 -8.68 -13.79 23.67
CA ASP A 161 -7.86 -13.78 24.91
C ASP A 161 -6.48 -14.42 24.64
N GLU A 162 -5.80 -14.00 23.58
CA GLU A 162 -4.45 -14.44 23.29
C GLU A 162 -3.39 -13.56 23.98
N ALA A 163 -2.27 -14.18 24.34
CA ALA A 163 -1.10 -13.45 24.83
C ALA A 163 -0.68 -12.39 23.79
N PRO A 164 -0.15 -11.22 24.23
CA PRO A 164 0.29 -10.19 23.33
C PRO A 164 1.27 -10.75 22.29
N LYS A 165 0.89 -10.72 21.02
CA LYS A 165 1.75 -11.09 19.91
C LYS A 165 2.67 -9.92 19.55
N MET A 166 3.89 -10.21 19.13
CA MET A 166 4.97 -9.25 18.91
C MET A 166 5.48 -9.33 17.47
N CYS A 167 5.95 -8.22 16.96
CA CYS A 167 6.73 -8.19 15.72
C CYS A 167 8.22 -8.41 16.06
N GLY A 168 8.90 -9.25 15.29
CA GLY A 168 10.30 -9.57 15.47
C GLY A 168 11.21 -8.88 14.46
N VAL A 169 12.43 -8.55 14.88
CA VAL A 169 13.47 -8.07 13.97
C VAL A 169 14.65 -8.99 14.07
N THR A 170 15.10 -9.56 12.95
CA THR A 170 16.39 -10.26 12.95
C THR A 170 17.50 -9.22 12.97
N GLU A 171 18.41 -9.36 13.92
CA GLU A 171 19.55 -8.46 14.10
C GLU A 171 20.31 -8.28 12.77
N THR A 172 20.45 -7.04 12.37
CA THR A 172 21.52 -6.60 11.50
C THR A 172 22.34 -5.61 12.29
N ASN A 173 23.67 -5.58 12.06
CA ASN A 173 24.60 -4.64 12.65
C ASN A 173 24.33 -3.21 12.16
N TRP A 174 23.12 -2.71 12.40
CA TRP A 174 22.78 -1.31 12.27
C TRP A 174 23.08 -0.66 13.60
N GLU A 175 24.36 -0.35 13.83
CA GLU A 175 24.80 0.49 14.92
C GLU A 175 24.46 1.94 14.61
N SER A 176 23.32 2.40 15.11
CA SER A 176 23.21 3.81 15.48
C SER A 176 23.74 3.93 16.92
N ASP A 177 25.03 3.69 17.13
CA ASP A 177 25.68 3.75 18.44
C ASP A 177 25.96 5.19 18.90
N GLU A 178 25.17 6.15 18.47
CA GLU A 178 25.11 7.41 19.18
C GLU A 178 23.71 7.60 19.75
N PRO A 179 23.58 7.72 21.10
CA PRO A 179 22.37 8.25 21.68
C PRO A 179 22.13 9.60 21.00
N ILE A 180 20.92 9.79 20.50
CA ILE A 180 20.48 11.02 19.81
C ILE A 180 20.64 12.18 20.78
N LYS A 181 21.89 12.62 20.96
CA LYS A 181 22.22 13.83 21.69
C LYS A 181 21.74 14.98 20.83
N LYS A 182 20.68 15.64 21.32
CA LYS A 182 20.12 16.93 20.88
C LYS A 182 20.06 17.04 19.36
N ALA A 183 18.85 17.01 18.82
CA ALA A 183 18.58 17.50 17.46
C ALA A 183 18.89 19.01 17.38
N SER A 184 20.17 19.37 17.43
CA SER A 184 20.65 20.57 16.78
C SER A 184 20.41 20.35 15.29
N GLN A 185 19.75 21.31 14.64
CA GLN A 185 19.48 21.40 13.22
C GLN A 185 20.53 20.62 12.42
N LEU A 186 20.11 19.48 11.83
CA LEU A 186 20.94 18.78 10.86
C LEU A 186 21.19 19.79 9.75
N ASN A 187 22.42 20.27 9.62
CA ASN A 187 22.83 21.05 8.46
C ASN A 187 22.85 20.08 7.27
N LEU A 188 21.69 19.88 6.65
CA LEU A 188 21.55 19.05 5.47
C LEU A 188 22.27 19.70 4.29
N THR A 189 22.94 18.90 3.47
CA THR A 189 23.41 19.40 2.18
C THR A 189 22.19 19.70 1.28
N PRO A 190 22.32 20.57 0.27
CA PRO A 190 21.23 20.82 -0.69
C PRO A 190 20.72 19.53 -1.34
N GLU A 191 21.61 18.57 -1.64
CA GLU A 191 21.26 17.27 -2.22
C GLU A 191 20.44 16.41 -1.24
N GLN A 192 20.80 16.39 0.05
CA GLN A 192 20.05 15.69 1.08
C GLN A 192 18.66 16.29 1.27
N GLN A 193 18.57 17.62 1.25
CA GLN A 193 17.29 18.32 1.33
C GLN A 193 16.42 17.99 0.11
N ALA A 194 16.97 18.11 -1.10
CA ALA A 194 16.26 17.75 -2.34
C ALA A 194 15.78 16.30 -2.32
N TYR A 195 16.63 15.37 -1.83
CA TYR A 195 16.22 13.98 -1.67
C TYR A 195 15.04 13.81 -0.69
N LEU A 196 15.05 14.50 0.45
CA LEU A 196 13.95 14.43 1.43
C LEU A 196 12.64 15.02 0.89
N ASP A 197 12.74 16.12 0.14
CA ASP A 197 11.58 16.83 -0.40
C ASP A 197 10.96 16.08 -1.60
N ALA A 198 11.75 15.28 -2.32
CA ALA A 198 11.25 14.43 -3.39
C ALA A 198 10.22 13.43 -2.84
N LYS A 199 9.12 13.25 -3.58
CA LYS A 199 8.16 12.16 -3.30
C LYS A 199 8.87 10.82 -3.46
N LYS A 200 8.51 9.88 -2.59
CA LYS A 200 9.05 8.54 -2.60
C LYS A 200 7.93 7.55 -2.87
N TYR A 201 8.26 6.52 -3.65
CA TYR A 201 7.34 5.47 -4.04
C TYR A 201 8.00 4.13 -3.74
N VAL A 202 7.32 3.29 -2.97
CA VAL A 202 7.73 1.91 -2.75
C VAL A 202 6.94 1.04 -3.70
N GLU A 203 7.62 0.48 -4.69
CA GLU A 203 7.06 -0.54 -5.57
C GLU A 203 6.90 -1.84 -4.78
N PHE A 204 5.66 -2.17 -4.44
CA PHE A 204 5.34 -3.17 -3.45
C PHE A 204 4.74 -4.43 -4.07
N VAL A 205 5.23 -5.60 -3.64
CA VAL A 205 4.68 -6.91 -3.99
C VAL A 205 4.14 -7.58 -2.74
N VAL A 206 2.94 -8.13 -2.85
CA VAL A 206 2.35 -9.00 -1.81
C VAL A 206 2.31 -10.42 -2.35
N VAL A 207 2.82 -11.36 -1.55
CA VAL A 207 2.83 -12.79 -1.86
C VAL A 207 1.98 -13.51 -0.82
N LEU A 208 1.10 -14.39 -1.26
CA LEU A 208 0.25 -15.21 -0.40
C LEU A 208 0.63 -16.68 -0.55
N ASP A 209 0.85 -17.34 0.57
CA ASP A 209 1.13 -18.77 0.58
C ASP A 209 -0.11 -19.62 0.19
N HIS A 210 0.08 -20.90 -0.02
CA HIS A 210 -1.00 -21.81 -0.37
C HIS A 210 -2.02 -21.96 0.77
N GLY A 211 -1.58 -21.81 2.02
CA GLY A 211 -2.46 -21.82 3.18
C GLY A 211 -3.47 -20.67 3.14
N MET A 212 -3.03 -19.47 2.78
CA MET A 212 -3.92 -18.32 2.57
C MET A 212 -4.97 -18.59 1.50
N TYR A 213 -4.57 -19.15 0.35
CA TYR A 213 -5.49 -19.50 -0.72
C TYR A 213 -6.58 -20.49 -0.25
N THR A 214 -6.17 -21.52 0.50
CA THR A 214 -7.07 -22.55 1.02
C THR A 214 -8.08 -22.01 2.06
N VAL A 215 -7.62 -21.10 2.97
CA VAL A 215 -8.51 -20.49 3.97
C VAL A 215 -9.64 -19.69 3.33
N TYR A 216 -9.38 -19.05 2.19
CA TYR A 216 -10.40 -18.35 1.41
C TYR A 216 -11.19 -19.25 0.46
N LYS A 217 -11.13 -20.58 0.63
CA LYS A 217 -11.87 -21.56 -0.17
C LYS A 217 -11.69 -21.36 -1.68
N ASP A 218 -10.47 -21.04 -2.09
CA ASP A 218 -10.07 -20.80 -3.47
C ASP A 218 -10.76 -19.58 -4.13
N ASP A 219 -11.34 -18.66 -3.33
CA ASP A 219 -11.96 -17.43 -3.82
C ASP A 219 -10.90 -16.34 -4.04
N LEU A 220 -10.33 -16.34 -5.25
CA LEU A 220 -9.31 -15.37 -5.65
C LEU A 220 -9.80 -13.92 -5.57
N ASP A 221 -11.06 -13.66 -5.86
CA ASP A 221 -11.59 -12.29 -5.89
C ASP A 221 -11.76 -11.75 -4.48
N GLU A 222 -12.12 -12.57 -3.50
CA GLU A 222 -12.17 -12.17 -2.10
C GLU A 222 -10.77 -11.89 -1.56
N ILE A 223 -9.81 -12.79 -1.85
CA ILE A 223 -8.40 -12.61 -1.49
C ILE A 223 -7.88 -11.26 -2.01
N LYS A 224 -8.05 -10.98 -3.29
CA LYS A 224 -7.60 -9.76 -3.95
C LYS A 224 -8.20 -8.51 -3.29
N ARG A 225 -9.53 -8.50 -3.10
CA ARG A 225 -10.22 -7.38 -2.45
C ARG A 225 -9.64 -7.07 -1.08
N ARG A 226 -9.39 -8.09 -0.28
CA ARG A 226 -8.79 -7.90 1.06
C ARG A 226 -7.40 -7.30 1.00
N ILE A 227 -6.55 -7.82 0.12
CA ILE A 227 -5.19 -7.28 -0.04
C ILE A 227 -5.24 -5.83 -0.49
N TYR A 228 -6.11 -5.47 -1.42
CA TYR A 228 -6.25 -4.08 -1.87
C TYR A 228 -6.73 -3.16 -0.75
N GLU A 229 -7.71 -3.57 0.06
CA GLU A 229 -8.18 -2.83 1.24
C GLU A 229 -7.05 -2.64 2.28
N ILE A 230 -6.24 -3.68 2.52
CA ILE A 230 -5.09 -3.63 3.43
C ILE A 230 -4.02 -2.66 2.91
N VAL A 231 -3.63 -2.78 1.64
CA VAL A 231 -2.60 -1.90 1.04
C VAL A 231 -3.09 -0.46 0.93
N ASN A 232 -4.38 -0.24 0.64
CA ASN A 232 -4.99 1.10 0.67
C ASN A 232 -4.84 1.74 2.06
N THR A 233 -5.11 0.99 3.13
CA THR A 233 -4.92 1.44 4.51
C THR A 233 -3.45 1.68 4.84
N MET A 234 -2.57 0.77 4.42
CA MET A 234 -1.12 0.90 4.59
C MET A 234 -0.59 2.20 3.96
N ASN A 235 -1.04 2.50 2.73
CA ASN A 235 -0.62 3.69 2.01
C ASN A 235 -0.94 4.98 2.81
N GLU A 236 -2.10 5.04 3.45
CA GLU A 236 -2.48 6.17 4.30
C GLU A 236 -1.45 6.44 5.43
N MET A 237 -0.85 5.37 6.00
CA MET A 237 0.12 5.50 7.09
C MET A 237 1.44 6.14 6.63
N PHE A 238 1.86 5.91 5.38
CA PHE A 238 3.13 6.40 4.84
C PHE A 238 3.05 7.79 4.19
N ILE A 239 1.85 8.27 3.84
CA ILE A 239 1.63 9.62 3.28
C ILE A 239 2.29 10.72 4.11
N PRO A 240 2.16 10.73 5.47
CA PRO A 240 2.79 11.75 6.30
C PRO A 240 4.33 11.71 6.30
N LEU A 241 4.93 10.63 5.81
CA LEU A 241 6.38 10.47 5.62
C LEU A 241 6.85 10.86 4.21
N ASN A 242 5.95 11.40 3.38
CA ASN A 242 6.19 11.67 1.95
C ASN A 242 6.56 10.40 1.16
N ILE A 243 6.00 9.26 1.56
CA ILE A 243 6.17 7.95 0.93
C ILE A 243 4.81 7.46 0.45
N ARG A 244 4.75 6.92 -0.75
CA ARG A 244 3.59 6.24 -1.33
C ARG A 244 3.90 4.76 -1.50
N ILE A 245 2.92 3.92 -1.23
CA ILE A 245 3.03 2.47 -1.44
C ILE A 245 2.21 2.15 -2.69
N ALA A 246 2.89 1.76 -3.76
CA ALA A 246 2.25 1.36 -5.01
C ALA A 246 2.30 -0.16 -5.16
N LEU A 247 1.14 -0.80 -5.18
CA LEU A 247 1.05 -2.25 -5.42
C LEU A 247 1.33 -2.52 -6.90
N ILE A 248 2.41 -3.25 -7.17
CA ILE A 248 2.81 -3.58 -8.53
C ILE A 248 2.55 -5.03 -8.90
N CYS A 249 2.42 -5.91 -7.89
CA CYS A 249 2.10 -7.31 -8.10
C CYS A 249 1.44 -7.94 -6.87
N LEU A 250 0.46 -8.80 -7.14
CA LEU A 250 -0.08 -9.72 -6.15
C LEU A 250 0.17 -11.14 -6.66
N GLU A 251 1.00 -11.91 -5.95
CA GLU A 251 1.28 -13.30 -6.29
C GLU A 251 0.63 -14.25 -5.28
N ILE A 252 -0.20 -15.17 -5.76
CA ILE A 252 -0.96 -16.12 -4.96
C ILE A 252 -0.50 -17.54 -5.32
N TRP A 253 0.08 -18.24 -4.38
CA TRP A 253 0.52 -19.64 -4.58
C TRP A 253 -0.68 -20.60 -4.51
N SER A 254 -1.49 -20.58 -5.55
CA SER A 254 -2.76 -21.32 -5.59
C SER A 254 -2.61 -22.83 -5.80
N ASP A 255 -1.47 -23.30 -6.31
CA ASP A 255 -1.21 -24.73 -6.49
C ASP A 255 -0.46 -25.35 -5.30
N ARG A 256 0.56 -24.67 -4.78
CA ARG A 256 1.41 -25.07 -3.64
C ARG A 256 2.37 -23.96 -3.28
N ASP A 257 2.93 -24.04 -2.10
CA ASP A 257 4.01 -23.15 -1.68
C ASP A 257 5.25 -23.28 -2.57
N LYS A 258 5.87 -22.13 -2.88
CA LYS A 258 7.10 -22.08 -3.69
C LYS A 258 8.36 -22.15 -2.82
N ILE A 259 8.19 -22.05 -1.51
CA ILE A 259 9.21 -22.23 -0.50
C ILE A 259 8.69 -23.14 0.62
N ASN A 260 9.59 -23.57 1.50
CA ASN A 260 9.17 -24.26 2.72
C ASN A 260 8.72 -23.23 3.76
N VAL A 261 7.39 -23.09 3.96
CA VAL A 261 6.79 -22.25 4.98
C VAL A 261 6.63 -23.07 6.26
N THR A 262 7.23 -22.61 7.35
CA THR A 262 7.25 -23.32 8.64
C THR A 262 7.00 -22.38 9.79
N SER A 263 6.62 -22.90 10.96
CA SER A 263 6.47 -22.12 12.20
C SER A 263 7.78 -21.47 12.67
N ALA A 264 8.93 -22.02 12.28
CA ALA A 264 10.23 -21.38 12.53
C ALA A 264 10.42 -20.15 11.65
N GLY A 265 9.99 -18.99 12.14
CA GLY A 265 9.92 -17.75 11.38
C GLY A 265 11.23 -17.36 10.68
N GLY A 266 12.38 -17.51 11.37
CA GLY A 266 13.69 -17.21 10.77
C GLY A 266 14.03 -18.09 9.56
N VAL A 267 13.57 -19.35 9.54
CA VAL A 267 13.76 -20.26 8.41
C VAL A 267 12.91 -19.86 7.24
N THR A 268 11.63 -19.55 7.51
CA THR A 268 10.68 -19.06 6.48
C THR A 268 11.16 -17.75 5.86
N LEU A 269 11.57 -16.77 6.68
CA LEU A 269 12.11 -15.50 6.19
C LEU A 269 13.35 -15.71 5.31
N SER A 270 14.29 -16.58 5.73
CA SER A 270 15.50 -16.89 4.95
C SER A 270 15.16 -17.51 3.59
N SER A 271 14.17 -18.42 3.55
CA SER A 271 13.69 -19.06 2.33
C SER A 271 13.02 -18.05 1.40
N PHE A 272 12.18 -17.18 1.95
CA PHE A 272 11.48 -16.13 1.17
C PHE A 272 12.46 -15.11 0.58
N ARG A 273 13.43 -14.66 1.34
CA ARG A 273 14.51 -13.77 0.87
C ARG A 273 15.26 -14.36 -0.33
N LYS A 274 15.64 -15.62 -0.23
CA LYS A 274 16.34 -16.33 -1.31
C LYS A 274 15.44 -16.45 -2.54
N TRP A 275 14.19 -16.87 -2.38
CA TRP A 275 13.24 -17.03 -3.46
C TRP A 275 12.96 -15.69 -4.15
N ARG A 276 12.73 -14.60 -3.39
CA ARG A 276 12.55 -13.26 -3.97
C ARG A 276 13.72 -12.88 -4.86
N ALA A 277 14.95 -13.00 -4.36
CA ALA A 277 16.16 -12.59 -5.08
C ALA A 277 16.46 -13.46 -6.30
N THR A 278 16.16 -14.77 -6.25
CA THR A 278 16.52 -15.69 -7.34
C THR A 278 15.41 -15.94 -8.34
N ASP A 279 14.15 -15.67 -8.00
CA ASP A 279 12.98 -15.92 -8.83
C ASP A 279 12.15 -14.64 -9.03
N LEU A 280 11.50 -14.10 -8.00
CA LEU A 280 10.53 -13.04 -8.13
C LEU A 280 11.10 -11.77 -8.76
N LEU A 281 12.28 -11.30 -8.35
CA LEU A 281 12.95 -10.12 -8.90
C LEU A 281 13.31 -10.27 -10.40
N LYS A 282 13.50 -11.50 -10.89
CA LYS A 282 13.74 -11.74 -12.31
C LYS A 282 12.47 -11.63 -13.17
N ARG A 283 11.31 -11.88 -12.56
CA ARG A 283 10.00 -11.84 -13.24
C ARG A 283 9.35 -10.46 -13.12
N LYS A 284 9.50 -9.81 -11.96
CA LYS A 284 8.89 -8.51 -11.68
C LYS A 284 9.86 -7.65 -10.85
N SER A 285 10.28 -6.51 -11.38
CA SER A 285 11.07 -5.52 -10.64
C SER A 285 10.21 -4.92 -9.51
N HIS A 286 10.77 -4.74 -8.31
CA HIS A 286 10.09 -4.17 -7.16
C HIS A 286 11.06 -3.83 -6.03
N ASP A 287 10.63 -2.94 -5.14
CA ASP A 287 11.46 -2.44 -4.04
C ASP A 287 11.32 -3.29 -2.77
N ASN A 288 10.11 -3.72 -2.46
CA ASN A 288 9.80 -4.47 -1.24
C ASN A 288 8.79 -5.58 -1.53
N ALA A 289 8.92 -6.72 -0.85
CA ALA A 289 7.97 -7.82 -0.93
C ALA A 289 7.61 -8.35 0.45
N GLN A 290 6.32 -8.65 0.67
CA GLN A 290 5.85 -9.24 1.92
C GLN A 290 5.09 -10.54 1.65
N LEU A 291 5.45 -11.59 2.40
CA LEU A 291 4.76 -12.88 2.40
C LEU A 291 3.72 -12.90 3.53
N LEU A 292 2.47 -13.13 3.18
CA LEU A 292 1.40 -13.41 4.13
C LEU A 292 1.16 -14.93 4.20
N THR A 293 1.09 -15.45 5.41
CA THR A 293 0.90 -16.87 5.68
C THR A 293 -0.11 -17.10 6.81
N VAL A 294 -0.83 -18.19 6.78
CA VAL A 294 -1.70 -18.64 7.90
C VAL A 294 -0.94 -19.49 8.90
N VAL A 295 0.34 -19.75 8.68
CA VAL A 295 1.16 -20.51 9.61
C VAL A 295 1.43 -19.68 10.86
N ASP A 296 1.02 -20.20 12.02
CA ASP A 296 1.31 -19.61 13.33
C ASP A 296 2.81 -19.78 13.62
N PHE A 297 3.50 -18.67 13.83
CA PHE A 297 4.94 -18.71 14.07
C PHE A 297 5.26 -19.03 15.52
N ASP A 298 6.38 -19.71 15.73
CA ASP A 298 6.86 -20.10 17.06
C ASP A 298 6.94 -18.86 17.97
N GLY A 299 6.43 -18.99 19.19
CA GLY A 299 6.41 -17.93 20.19
C GLY A 299 5.28 -16.93 19.99
N SER A 300 5.57 -15.65 20.08
CA SER A 300 4.59 -14.57 19.95
C SER A 300 4.78 -13.75 18.65
N THR A 301 5.47 -14.31 17.66
CA THR A 301 5.87 -13.56 16.45
C THR A 301 4.71 -13.40 15.48
N LEU A 302 4.33 -12.16 15.15
CA LEU A 302 3.34 -11.84 14.10
C LEU A 302 3.97 -11.51 12.75
N GLY A 303 5.12 -10.89 12.79
CA GLY A 303 5.88 -10.50 11.62
C GLY A 303 7.37 -10.59 11.88
N LEU A 304 8.14 -10.71 10.82
CA LEU A 304 9.58 -10.77 10.91
C LEU A 304 10.22 -10.18 9.65
N THR A 305 11.18 -9.30 9.85
CA THR A 305 11.94 -8.68 8.77
C THR A 305 13.38 -8.38 9.17
N ARG A 306 14.12 -7.71 8.30
CA ARG A 306 15.45 -7.14 8.56
C ARG A 306 15.38 -5.62 8.55
N MET A 307 16.11 -5.01 9.47
CA MET A 307 16.16 -3.58 9.61
C MET A 307 17.02 -2.90 8.53
N ALA A 308 16.58 -1.70 8.07
CA ALA A 308 17.37 -0.83 7.20
C ALA A 308 17.80 -1.48 5.86
N THR A 309 16.89 -2.16 5.22
CA THR A 309 17.15 -2.98 4.02
C THR A 309 16.33 -2.57 2.80
N MET A 310 15.64 -1.44 2.83
CA MET A 310 14.89 -0.96 1.65
C MET A 310 15.82 -0.91 0.43
N CYS A 311 15.37 -1.41 -0.72
CA CYS A 311 16.12 -1.62 -1.97
C CYS A 311 17.13 -2.79 -1.96
N ASP A 312 17.39 -3.46 -0.85
CA ASP A 312 18.28 -4.62 -0.85
C ASP A 312 17.56 -5.84 -1.46
N PRO A 313 18.13 -6.50 -2.50
CA PRO A 313 17.48 -7.63 -3.17
C PRO A 313 17.16 -8.81 -2.25
N TYR A 314 17.95 -9.01 -1.20
CA TYR A 314 17.76 -10.08 -0.22
C TYR A 314 17.08 -9.61 1.06
N GLY A 315 17.24 -8.34 1.42
CA GLY A 315 16.83 -7.81 2.72
C GLY A 315 15.49 -7.12 2.74
N SER A 316 15.08 -6.49 1.62
CA SER A 316 13.83 -5.71 1.56
C SER A 316 12.60 -6.62 1.43
N VAL A 317 12.37 -7.43 2.44
CA VAL A 317 11.26 -8.37 2.55
C VAL A 317 10.74 -8.42 3.98
N ALA A 318 9.50 -8.86 4.13
CA ALA A 318 8.96 -9.28 5.41
C ALA A 318 8.10 -10.54 5.24
N MET A 319 7.86 -11.26 6.33
CA MET A 319 6.83 -12.26 6.42
C MET A 319 5.86 -11.90 7.54
N ILE A 320 4.59 -12.19 7.34
CA ILE A 320 3.49 -11.75 8.19
C ILE A 320 2.56 -12.94 8.44
N GLU A 321 2.28 -13.22 9.71
CA GLU A 321 1.22 -14.13 10.09
C GLU A 321 -0.14 -13.45 9.87
N TYR A 322 -1.00 -14.10 9.08
CA TYR A 322 -2.35 -13.66 8.88
C TYR A 322 -3.24 -14.16 10.04
N HIS A 323 -3.36 -13.35 11.09
CA HIS A 323 -4.00 -13.75 12.33
C HIS A 323 -5.33 -13.01 12.60
N SER A 324 -5.72 -12.05 11.75
CA SER A 324 -6.92 -11.24 12.01
C SER A 324 -7.76 -11.02 10.77
N PRO A 325 -9.09 -11.16 10.87
CA PRO A 325 -10.00 -10.79 9.80
C PRO A 325 -10.12 -9.27 9.61
N ILE A 326 -9.60 -8.46 10.53
CA ILE A 326 -9.70 -7.00 10.49
C ILE A 326 -8.55 -6.43 9.65
N ASN A 327 -8.87 -5.85 8.49
CA ASN A 327 -7.88 -5.32 7.56
C ASN A 327 -7.00 -4.23 8.16
N LEU A 328 -7.53 -3.40 9.07
CA LEU A 328 -6.76 -2.38 9.77
C LEU A 328 -5.61 -3.00 10.59
N ARG A 329 -5.86 -4.11 11.31
CA ARG A 329 -4.81 -4.81 12.08
C ARG A 329 -3.71 -5.34 11.18
N MET A 330 -4.10 -5.99 10.08
CA MET A 330 -3.14 -6.52 9.10
C MET A 330 -2.33 -5.40 8.45
N ALA A 331 -2.96 -4.29 8.11
CA ALA A 331 -2.28 -3.12 7.54
C ALA A 331 -1.24 -2.52 8.50
N VAL A 332 -1.55 -2.47 9.80
CA VAL A 332 -0.60 -1.98 10.83
C VAL A 332 0.61 -2.89 10.94
N ILE A 333 0.43 -4.23 10.94
CA ILE A 333 1.55 -5.17 11.01
C ILE A 333 2.41 -5.05 9.76
N MET A 334 1.80 -5.02 8.57
CA MET A 334 2.53 -4.88 7.31
C MET A 334 3.29 -3.55 7.23
N ALA A 335 2.68 -2.46 7.71
CA ALA A 335 3.35 -1.16 7.81
C ALA A 335 4.49 -1.15 8.83
N HIS A 336 4.34 -1.85 9.96
CA HIS A 336 5.37 -2.02 10.98
C HIS A 336 6.62 -2.70 10.40
N GLU A 337 6.44 -3.84 9.73
CA GLU A 337 7.56 -4.55 9.11
C GLU A 337 8.24 -3.73 8.00
N MET A 338 7.48 -3.00 7.18
CA MET A 338 8.05 -2.08 6.20
C MET A 338 8.77 -0.91 6.89
N GLY A 339 8.28 -0.44 8.04
CA GLY A 339 8.96 0.55 8.87
C GLY A 339 10.36 0.11 9.27
N HIS A 340 10.52 -1.15 9.66
CA HIS A 340 11.84 -1.72 9.92
C HIS A 340 12.75 -1.74 8.69
N ASN A 341 12.24 -2.09 7.51
CA ASN A 341 13.03 -1.98 6.27
C ASN A 341 13.48 -0.54 5.99
N LEU A 342 12.70 0.46 6.43
CA LEU A 342 13.02 1.89 6.35
C LEU A 342 13.83 2.40 7.56
N GLY A 343 14.39 1.52 8.38
CA GLY A 343 15.29 1.86 9.47
C GLY A 343 14.63 2.25 10.78
N MET A 344 13.31 2.12 10.91
CA MET A 344 12.58 2.41 12.14
C MET A 344 12.76 1.27 13.14
N LYS A 345 13.06 1.60 14.39
CA LYS A 345 13.14 0.66 15.53
C LYS A 345 11.78 0.59 16.23
N HIS A 346 11.65 -0.35 17.16
CA HIS A 346 10.50 -0.34 18.07
C HIS A 346 10.49 0.93 18.91
N ASP A 347 9.27 1.46 19.11
CA ASP A 347 9.08 2.66 19.93
C ASP A 347 9.42 2.38 21.40
N GLU A 348 10.17 3.30 22.01
CA GLU A 348 10.43 3.29 23.43
C GLU A 348 9.37 4.14 24.17
N LYS A 349 9.33 4.07 25.49
CA LYS A 349 8.31 4.71 26.36
C LYS A 349 8.17 6.23 26.17
N TYR A 350 9.21 6.90 25.66
CA TYR A 350 9.19 8.36 25.41
C TYR A 350 8.73 8.71 24.01
N CYS A 351 8.56 7.73 23.12
CA CYS A 351 8.04 7.92 21.79
C CYS A 351 6.52 8.12 21.84
N THR A 352 6.00 9.02 21.01
CA THR A 352 4.57 9.31 20.99
C THR A 352 4.06 9.62 19.58
N CYS A 353 2.84 9.22 19.29
CA CYS A 353 2.10 9.57 18.08
C CYS A 353 0.77 10.26 18.37
N ASN A 354 0.53 10.68 19.64
CA ASN A 354 -0.73 11.25 20.12
C ASN A 354 -1.94 10.30 19.97
N ALA A 355 -1.68 8.98 20.06
CA ALA A 355 -2.68 7.94 20.09
C ALA A 355 -2.34 6.93 21.20
N TYR A 356 -3.24 5.98 21.45
CA TYR A 356 -3.03 4.95 22.48
C TYR A 356 -1.86 4.03 22.16
N SER A 357 -1.63 3.76 20.89
CA SER A 357 -0.50 2.98 20.37
C SER A 357 0.05 3.62 19.10
N CYS A 358 1.27 3.29 18.74
CA CYS A 358 1.90 3.73 17.49
C CYS A 358 2.22 2.52 16.60
N VAL A 359 2.43 2.74 15.31
CA VAL A 359 2.70 1.66 14.36
C VAL A 359 3.93 0.83 14.76
N MET A 360 4.98 1.47 15.30
CA MET A 360 6.22 0.79 15.66
C MET A 360 6.28 0.30 17.12
N ASP A 361 5.14 0.23 17.83
CA ASP A 361 5.10 -0.42 19.15
C ASP A 361 5.55 -1.89 19.01
N ALA A 362 6.35 -2.39 19.94
CA ALA A 362 6.89 -3.75 19.88
C ALA A 362 5.82 -4.84 19.94
N ALA A 363 4.71 -4.56 20.60
CA ALA A 363 3.56 -5.46 20.68
C ALA A 363 2.36 -4.87 19.96
N LEU A 364 1.64 -5.69 19.22
CA LEU A 364 0.41 -5.27 18.56
C LEU A 364 -0.62 -4.88 19.61
N SER A 365 -1.08 -3.64 19.56
CA SER A 365 -2.12 -3.13 20.44
C SER A 365 -3.50 -3.70 20.07
N ASN A 366 -4.32 -3.90 21.09
CA ASN A 366 -5.76 -4.13 20.90
C ASN A 366 -6.48 -2.90 20.30
N TYR A 367 -5.82 -1.74 20.30
CA TYR A 367 -6.32 -0.48 19.72
C TYR A 367 -5.27 0.04 18.72
N PRO A 368 -5.13 -0.59 17.53
CA PRO A 368 -4.11 -0.23 16.56
C PRO A 368 -4.33 1.19 16.04
N SER A 369 -3.25 1.94 15.97
CA SER A 369 -3.21 3.28 15.38
C SER A 369 -2.51 3.25 14.02
N LYS A 370 -2.90 4.15 13.14
CA LYS A 370 -2.27 4.36 11.81
C LYS A 370 -1.10 5.35 11.86
N LEU A 371 -0.65 5.75 13.03
CA LEU A 371 0.30 6.83 13.21
C LEU A 371 1.69 6.30 13.60
N PHE A 372 2.69 6.72 12.86
CA PHE A 372 4.08 6.58 13.28
C PHE A 372 4.43 7.60 14.36
N SER A 373 5.21 7.18 15.34
CA SER A 373 5.68 8.05 16.42
C SER A 373 6.65 9.14 15.92
N ASN A 374 6.92 10.10 16.80
CA ASN A 374 7.97 11.08 16.57
C ASN A 374 9.36 10.44 16.45
N CYS A 375 9.61 9.33 17.15
CA CYS A 375 10.85 8.55 17.04
C CYS A 375 10.95 7.89 15.68
N SER A 376 9.93 7.13 15.28
CA SER A 376 9.87 6.41 14.00
C SER A 376 10.05 7.36 12.80
N LYS A 377 9.38 8.54 12.83
CA LYS A 377 9.54 9.57 11.78
C LYS A 377 10.98 10.06 11.67
N LYS A 378 11.64 10.29 12.81
CA LYS A 378 13.03 10.74 12.86
C LYS A 378 14.00 9.65 12.40
N GLU A 379 13.78 8.41 12.79
CA GLU A 379 14.61 7.27 12.39
C GLU A 379 14.51 7.00 10.89
N CYS A 380 13.29 7.03 10.35
CA CYS A 380 13.06 6.96 8.91
C CYS A 380 13.80 8.08 8.16
N GLN A 381 13.64 9.32 8.61
CA GLN A 381 14.34 10.45 8.01
C GLN A 381 15.86 10.29 8.08
N THR A 382 16.40 9.83 9.21
CA THR A 382 17.83 9.56 9.39
C THR A 382 18.32 8.47 8.43
N TYR A 383 17.55 7.37 8.29
CA TYR A 383 17.83 6.32 7.33
C TYR A 383 17.86 6.85 5.90
N LEU A 384 16.84 7.62 5.51
CA LEU A 384 16.72 8.21 4.17
C LEU A 384 17.90 9.14 3.84
N ILE A 385 18.36 9.95 4.79
CA ILE A 385 19.52 10.84 4.62
C ILE A 385 20.82 10.03 4.49
N LYS A 386 21.00 9.02 5.33
CA LYS A 386 22.25 8.28 5.43
C LYS A 386 22.45 7.29 4.29
N HIS A 387 21.38 6.63 3.84
CA HIS A 387 21.43 5.59 2.82
C HIS A 387 20.95 6.05 1.46
N THR A 388 20.12 7.10 1.41
CA THR A 388 19.53 7.64 0.16
C THR A 388 19.09 6.51 -0.79
N PRO A 389 18.17 5.60 -0.36
CA PRO A 389 17.75 4.48 -1.20
C PRO A 389 17.16 4.99 -2.51
N GLN A 390 17.82 4.65 -3.64
CA GLN A 390 17.47 5.20 -4.95
C GLN A 390 16.23 4.53 -5.56
N CYS A 391 15.98 3.26 -5.22
CA CYS A 391 14.85 2.52 -5.77
C CYS A 391 13.50 3.21 -5.51
N ILE A 392 13.35 3.87 -4.37
CA ILE A 392 12.09 4.54 -3.99
C ILE A 392 11.93 5.95 -4.57
N LEU A 393 12.86 6.43 -5.38
CA LEU A 393 12.69 7.67 -6.15
C LEU A 393 11.99 7.46 -7.49
N ASN A 394 11.79 6.20 -7.90
CA ASN A 394 11.03 5.93 -9.10
C ASN A 394 9.57 6.19 -8.86
N GLU A 395 9.01 7.10 -9.59
CA GLU A 395 7.58 7.18 -9.73
C GLU A 395 7.13 5.93 -10.50
N PRO A 396 6.35 5.02 -9.91
CA PRO A 396 5.74 3.93 -10.66
C PRO A 396 4.90 4.55 -11.77
N LEU A 397 4.93 3.97 -12.95
CA LEU A 397 4.18 4.42 -14.11
C LEU A 397 2.78 4.85 -13.66
N ARG A 398 2.38 6.09 -14.00
CA ARG A 398 1.24 6.76 -13.36
C ARG A 398 -0.08 6.18 -13.81
N THR A 399 -0.92 5.80 -12.86
CA THR A 399 -2.36 5.57 -13.07
C THR A 399 -3.19 6.86 -13.07
N ASP A 400 -2.55 8.01 -12.94
CA ASP A 400 -3.20 9.32 -12.72
C ASP A 400 -3.87 9.94 -13.95
N ILE A 401 -3.76 9.32 -15.12
CA ILE A 401 -4.26 9.92 -16.35
C ILE A 401 -5.72 9.53 -16.59
N VAL A 402 -6.62 10.12 -15.82
CA VAL A 402 -8.04 10.20 -16.16
C VAL A 402 -8.48 11.67 -16.41
N SER A 403 -7.60 12.63 -16.25
CA SER A 403 -7.79 13.93 -16.90
C SER A 403 -7.28 13.83 -18.34
N ARG A 404 -8.00 14.41 -19.31
CA ARG A 404 -7.44 14.61 -20.65
C ARG A 404 -6.06 15.25 -20.48
N PRO A 405 -5.03 14.77 -21.22
CA PRO A 405 -3.70 15.35 -21.16
C PRO A 405 -3.81 16.89 -21.25
N VAL A 406 -3.23 17.58 -20.29
CA VAL A 406 -3.23 19.04 -20.25
C VAL A 406 -1.81 19.52 -20.46
N CYS A 407 -1.48 19.76 -21.69
CA CYS A 407 -0.18 20.33 -22.05
C CYS A 407 0.10 21.62 -21.27
N GLY A 408 1.26 21.69 -20.63
CA GLY A 408 1.73 22.86 -19.86
C GLY A 408 1.50 22.76 -18.36
N ASN A 409 1.27 21.54 -17.84
CA ASN A 409 1.07 21.28 -16.40
C ASN A 409 2.33 20.75 -15.69
N GLU A 410 3.48 20.70 -16.39
CA GLU A 410 4.77 20.13 -15.93
C GLU A 410 4.73 18.62 -15.70
N LEU A 411 3.77 17.92 -16.29
CA LEU A 411 3.60 16.48 -16.17
C LEU A 411 3.56 15.86 -17.56
N LEU A 412 4.48 14.97 -17.84
CA LEU A 412 4.46 14.23 -19.11
C LEU A 412 3.31 13.22 -19.12
N GLU A 413 2.29 13.46 -19.93
CA GLU A 413 1.06 12.66 -20.00
C GLU A 413 1.00 11.83 -21.31
N VAL A 414 0.08 10.86 -21.34
CA VAL A 414 -0.08 10.00 -22.54
C VAL A 414 -0.48 10.84 -23.76
N GLY A 415 0.34 10.73 -24.82
CA GLY A 415 0.16 11.50 -26.04
C GLY A 415 1.05 12.75 -26.10
N GLU A 416 1.77 13.07 -25.04
CA GLU A 416 2.81 14.09 -25.00
C GLU A 416 4.19 13.48 -25.22
N GLU A 417 5.10 14.25 -25.72
CA GLU A 417 6.51 13.86 -25.91
C GLU A 417 7.43 14.62 -24.95
N CYS A 418 6.92 15.70 -24.38
CA CYS A 418 7.54 16.51 -23.35
C CYS A 418 6.48 17.42 -22.70
N ASP A 419 6.69 17.83 -21.45
CA ASP A 419 5.94 18.93 -20.83
C ASP A 419 6.89 19.76 -19.97
N CYS A 420 7.10 21.01 -20.32
CA CYS A 420 7.99 21.93 -19.63
C CYS A 420 7.22 23.07 -18.94
N GLY A 421 5.95 22.87 -18.67
CA GLY A 421 5.07 23.87 -18.08
C GLY A 421 4.52 24.87 -19.10
N ALA A 422 3.87 25.90 -18.59
CA ALA A 422 3.26 26.95 -19.40
C ALA A 422 4.29 27.59 -20.36
N PRO A 423 3.86 27.97 -21.59
CA PRO A 423 4.77 28.52 -22.60
C PRO A 423 5.61 29.72 -22.14
N GLU A 424 5.07 30.54 -21.23
CA GLU A 424 5.75 31.70 -20.65
C GLU A 424 6.85 31.31 -19.64
N ASN A 425 6.83 30.10 -19.09
CA ASN A 425 7.75 29.64 -18.07
C ASN A 425 8.71 28.57 -18.56
N CYS A 426 8.41 27.92 -19.70
CA CYS A 426 9.24 26.86 -20.25
C CYS A 426 10.60 27.38 -20.73
N GLN A 427 11.66 26.84 -20.14
CA GLN A 427 13.06 27.10 -20.54
C GLN A 427 13.68 25.94 -21.32
N ASN A 428 12.93 24.86 -21.56
CA ASN A 428 13.42 23.68 -22.24
C ASN A 428 13.39 23.87 -23.76
N GLN A 429 14.58 24.01 -24.37
CA GLN A 429 14.69 24.26 -25.82
C GLN A 429 14.35 23.01 -26.66
N CYS A 430 14.21 21.84 -26.06
CA CYS A 430 13.89 20.61 -26.75
C CYS A 430 12.38 20.40 -26.90
N CYS A 431 11.58 21.10 -26.08
CA CYS A 431 10.14 20.97 -26.00
C CYS A 431 9.42 22.17 -26.62
N ASP A 432 8.33 21.91 -27.31
CA ASP A 432 7.36 22.92 -27.71
C ASP A 432 6.27 22.95 -26.66
N ALA A 433 6.34 23.95 -25.75
CA ALA A 433 5.41 24.10 -24.65
C ALA A 433 3.94 24.33 -25.03
N ALA A 434 3.68 24.73 -26.29
CA ALA A 434 2.31 24.97 -26.76
C ALA A 434 1.62 23.67 -27.20
N THR A 435 2.40 22.65 -27.58
CA THR A 435 1.89 21.40 -28.15
C THR A 435 2.32 20.16 -27.36
N CYS A 436 3.23 20.32 -26.40
CA CYS A 436 3.87 19.25 -25.63
C CYS A 436 4.49 18.19 -26.53
N LYS A 437 5.10 18.63 -27.62
CA LYS A 437 5.82 17.78 -28.57
C LYS A 437 7.30 18.17 -28.59
N LEU A 438 8.12 17.19 -28.90
CA LEU A 438 9.53 17.48 -29.16
C LEU A 438 9.66 18.42 -30.36
N ARG A 439 10.55 19.40 -30.28
CA ARG A 439 10.87 20.26 -31.41
C ARG A 439 11.51 19.46 -32.54
N PRO A 440 11.42 19.95 -33.79
CA PRO A 440 12.07 19.31 -34.92
C PRO A 440 13.55 19.00 -34.61
N GLU A 441 13.98 17.77 -34.91
CA GLU A 441 15.33 17.23 -34.66
C GLU A 441 15.64 16.86 -33.18
N ALA A 442 14.78 17.18 -32.20
CA ALA A 442 14.94 16.67 -30.85
C ALA A 442 14.53 15.19 -30.75
N GLN A 443 15.30 14.41 -30.02
CA GLN A 443 15.04 13.00 -29.72
C GLN A 443 14.50 12.82 -28.30
N CYS A 444 14.74 13.78 -27.41
CA CYS A 444 14.32 13.81 -26.03
C CYS A 444 14.29 15.24 -25.52
N ALA A 445 13.58 15.48 -24.42
CA ALA A 445 13.55 16.76 -23.73
C ALA A 445 14.12 16.67 -22.33
N GLU A 446 13.96 15.53 -21.67
CA GLU A 446 14.36 15.28 -20.29
C GLU A 446 14.87 13.85 -20.11
N GLY A 447 15.54 13.59 -18.96
CA GLY A 447 16.06 12.28 -18.61
C GLY A 447 17.59 12.25 -18.49
N LEU A 448 18.10 11.34 -17.67
CA LEU A 448 19.52 11.19 -17.36
C LEU A 448 20.38 10.80 -18.58
N CYS A 449 19.75 10.29 -19.64
CA CYS A 449 20.40 9.92 -20.90
C CYS A 449 19.99 10.86 -22.06
N CYS A 450 19.53 12.08 -21.72
CA CYS A 450 19.23 13.14 -22.67
C CYS A 450 20.17 14.32 -22.46
N ASP A 451 20.90 14.68 -23.51
CA ASP A 451 21.76 15.86 -23.51
C ASP A 451 21.57 16.65 -24.82
N GLN A 452 21.35 17.96 -24.70
CA GLN A 452 21.12 18.86 -25.84
C GLN A 452 20.09 18.31 -26.84
N CYS A 453 18.96 17.85 -26.34
CA CYS A 453 17.85 17.30 -27.10
C CYS A 453 18.15 15.98 -27.85
N ARG A 454 19.25 15.28 -27.51
CA ARG A 454 19.64 14.02 -28.14
C ARG A 454 19.94 12.95 -27.10
N PHE A 455 19.70 11.71 -27.47
CA PHE A 455 20.12 10.59 -26.62
C PHE A 455 21.64 10.58 -26.48
N MET A 456 22.11 10.43 -25.24
CA MET A 456 23.52 10.22 -24.94
C MET A 456 23.99 8.91 -25.56
N LYS A 457 25.27 8.84 -25.94
CA LYS A 457 25.86 7.65 -26.56
C LYS A 457 25.71 6.43 -25.66
N GLU A 458 25.45 5.29 -26.27
CA GLU A 458 25.48 3.99 -25.61
C GLU A 458 26.76 3.81 -24.79
N GLY A 459 26.60 3.29 -23.56
CA GLY A 459 27.69 3.10 -22.62
C GLY A 459 28.05 4.31 -21.78
N THR A 460 27.46 5.49 -22.00
CA THR A 460 27.63 6.66 -21.12
C THR A 460 27.05 6.35 -19.74
N VAL A 461 27.81 6.58 -18.67
CA VAL A 461 27.34 6.37 -17.30
C VAL A 461 26.26 7.40 -16.99
N CYS A 462 25.07 6.94 -16.64
CA CYS A 462 23.94 7.79 -16.24
C CYS A 462 23.64 7.71 -14.75
N GLN A 463 24.11 6.65 -14.09
CA GLN A 463 24.02 6.53 -12.62
C GLN A 463 25.20 5.72 -12.10
N ILE A 464 25.88 6.28 -11.11
CA ILE A 464 27.03 5.63 -10.47
C ILE A 464 26.52 4.67 -9.40
N ALA A 465 26.93 3.42 -9.52
CA ALA A 465 26.63 2.39 -8.53
C ALA A 465 27.35 2.64 -7.20
N ARG A 466 26.77 2.18 -6.10
CA ARG A 466 27.43 2.12 -4.80
C ARG A 466 27.87 0.67 -4.50
N GLY A 467 29.09 0.51 -4.04
CA GLY A 467 29.70 -0.80 -3.77
C GLY A 467 30.27 -1.47 -5.01
N ASP A 468 30.22 -2.79 -5.08
CA ASP A 468 30.83 -3.60 -6.14
C ASP A 468 29.92 -3.78 -7.39
N ASN A 469 28.80 -3.07 -7.44
CA ASN A 469 27.86 -3.16 -8.57
C ASN A 469 28.34 -2.30 -9.75
N PRO A 470 28.08 -2.70 -11.02
CA PRO A 470 28.43 -1.90 -12.18
C PRO A 470 27.53 -0.67 -12.30
N ASP A 471 28.07 0.44 -12.78
CA ASP A 471 27.33 1.68 -13.07
C ASP A 471 26.25 1.46 -14.13
N ASP A 472 25.11 2.17 -13.98
CA ASP A 472 24.07 2.20 -15.01
C ASP A 472 24.50 3.06 -16.19
N ARG A 473 24.19 2.58 -17.41
CA ARG A 473 24.66 3.20 -18.65
C ARG A 473 23.54 3.39 -19.64
N CYS A 474 23.57 4.51 -20.32
CA CYS A 474 22.65 4.84 -21.40
C CYS A 474 22.68 3.81 -22.54
N THR A 475 21.52 3.56 -23.14
CA THR A 475 21.38 2.65 -24.29
C THR A 475 21.66 3.29 -25.63
N GLY A 476 21.72 4.64 -25.69
CA GLY A 476 21.78 5.37 -26.95
C GLY A 476 20.43 5.51 -27.66
N GLN A 477 19.36 4.96 -27.14
CA GLN A 477 18.03 4.90 -27.77
C GLN A 477 16.89 5.40 -26.87
N SER A 478 17.19 5.79 -25.64
CA SER A 478 16.21 6.24 -24.64
C SER A 478 16.80 7.35 -23.80
N ALA A 479 15.93 8.27 -23.37
CA ALA A 479 16.27 9.33 -22.42
C ALA A 479 16.37 8.80 -20.98
N GLY A 480 15.71 7.70 -20.66
CA GLY A 480 15.77 7.05 -19.36
C GLY A 480 17.10 6.33 -19.13
N CYS A 481 17.60 6.38 -17.91
CA CYS A 481 18.72 5.57 -17.48
C CYS A 481 18.21 4.15 -17.19
N PRO A 482 18.59 3.13 -17.97
CA PRO A 482 18.13 1.78 -17.71
C PRO A 482 18.75 1.29 -16.40
N ARG A 483 17.95 0.67 -15.58
CA ARG A 483 18.43 0.03 -14.35
C ARG A 483 19.17 -1.25 -14.68
N ASN A 484 20.33 -1.40 -14.11
CA ASN A 484 20.96 -2.69 -14.02
C ASN A 484 20.13 -3.55 -13.04
N PRO A 485 19.69 -4.76 -13.42
CA PRO A 485 18.92 -5.64 -12.52
C PRO A 485 19.65 -6.01 -11.22
N PHE A 486 20.92 -5.62 -11.07
CA PHE A 486 21.69 -5.75 -9.84
C PHE A 486 21.61 -4.54 -8.92
N HIS A 487 20.88 -3.47 -9.30
CA HIS A 487 20.63 -2.27 -8.47
C HIS A 487 19.26 -2.27 -7.77
N ALA A 488 18.46 -3.32 -7.89
CA ALA A 488 17.18 -3.47 -7.21
C ALA A 488 17.36 -3.90 -5.76
#